data_e2f1e538dded0e79f98b6bda02072415
#
_entry.id   e2f1e538dded0e79f98b6bda02072415
#
_cell.length_a   1.000
_cell.length_b   1.000
_cell.length_c   1.000
_cell.angle_alpha   90.00
_cell.angle_beta   90.00
_cell.angle_gamma   90.00
#
_symmetry.space_group_name_H-M   'P 1'
#
loop_
_entity.id
_entity.type
_entity.pdbx_description
1 polymer ?
#
loop_
_entity_poly.entity_id
_entity_poly.type
_entity_poly.pdbx_seq_one_letter_code
_entity_poly.pdbx_strand_id
1 'polypeptide(L)'
;MFLSIANDMKKIILAMAIAMLALGANAKQKVQITPAQKLIERLKTLQKRGVMFGHQDALFYGTTWKWEYERSDVNDVCGDYPAVLGCELGGLELGNDKNLDGVPFDKMRQQIIAHHQKGGIITISWHTYNPVTGKDAWNTDGDAVTAVLPGGKEVAKMQLWHARLAQFLGSLKDERGRAIPVIFRPWHEMSGAWFWWGNKQCTPEQYKALFCLTFNAMADAGLTNLVWSYSPNVKANDTPEHYFSYYPGDAFVDVLGVDVYQFKGSEVFIEQCQNEMRIMATYAKKHKKLYALTEAGYRNTPDAQWYSSTLLPAIKGFAPSYVLLWRNAWDQAEENFGPAPEKSCANDFRKIHKEGAFLFRSQLQCAPTKGCWMVSKKGKK
;
A
#
# COMPACT_ATOMS: atom_id res chain seq x y z
N MET A 1 -36.01 -27.88 60.77
CA MET A 1 -35.27 -28.33 59.56
C MET A 1 -35.49 -27.38 58.35
N PHE A 2 -36.70 -26.85 58.11
CA PHE A 2 -36.97 -25.96 56.98
C PHE A 2 -36.36 -24.54 57.05
N LEU A 3 -36.12 -23.97 58.23
CA LEU A 3 -35.54 -22.64 58.43
C LEU A 3 -34.03 -22.60 58.15
N SER A 4 -33.30 -23.71 58.31
CA SER A 4 -31.86 -23.82 58.00
C SER A 4 -31.58 -23.78 56.48
N ILE A 5 -32.38 -24.48 55.68
CA ILE A 5 -32.23 -24.59 54.24
C ILE A 5 -32.48 -23.24 53.56
N ALA A 6 -33.46 -22.47 54.03
CA ALA A 6 -33.74 -21.13 53.50
C ALA A 6 -32.63 -20.09 53.77
N ASN A 7 -31.92 -20.21 54.91
CA ASN A 7 -30.81 -19.34 55.21
C ASN A 7 -29.53 -19.67 54.41
N ASP A 8 -29.29 -20.92 54.11
CA ASP A 8 -28.15 -21.38 53.29
C ASP A 8 -28.37 -21.05 51.81
N MET A 9 -29.59 -21.15 51.30
CA MET A 9 -29.94 -20.68 49.94
C MET A 9 -29.75 -19.16 49.81
N LYS A 10 -30.13 -18.33 50.81
CA LYS A 10 -29.87 -16.89 50.77
C LYS A 10 -28.40 -16.54 50.75
N LYS A 11 -27.56 -17.27 51.48
CA LYS A 11 -26.08 -17.12 51.46
C LYS A 11 -25.48 -17.49 50.11
N ILE A 12 -25.97 -18.56 49.48
CA ILE A 12 -25.51 -18.98 48.16
C ILE A 12 -25.89 -17.94 47.07
N ILE A 13 -27.11 -17.44 47.10
CA ILE A 13 -27.60 -16.39 46.19
C ILE A 13 -26.81 -15.11 46.36
N LEU A 14 -26.51 -14.71 47.61
CA LEU A 14 -25.71 -13.51 47.92
C LEU A 14 -24.24 -13.71 47.44
N ALA A 15 -23.66 -14.89 47.63
CA ALA A 15 -22.33 -15.23 47.15
C ALA A 15 -22.23 -15.23 45.61
N MET A 16 -23.25 -15.75 44.94
CA MET A 16 -23.36 -15.68 43.47
C MET A 16 -23.54 -14.24 42.95
N ALA A 17 -24.35 -13.43 43.63
CA ALA A 17 -24.50 -12.00 43.28
C ALA A 17 -23.20 -11.19 43.45
N ILE A 18 -22.46 -11.47 44.54
CA ILE A 18 -21.15 -10.83 44.79
C ILE A 18 -20.11 -11.34 43.74
N ALA A 19 -20.14 -12.62 43.36
CA ALA A 19 -19.28 -13.14 42.31
C ALA A 19 -19.60 -12.54 40.91
N MET A 20 -20.90 -12.33 40.62
CA MET A 20 -21.31 -11.63 39.39
C MET A 20 -20.96 -10.15 39.38
N LEU A 21 -20.98 -9.47 40.53
CA LEU A 21 -20.51 -8.09 40.67
C LEU A 21 -18.98 -7.97 40.58
N ALA A 22 -18.23 -8.97 41.04
CA ALA A 22 -16.78 -9.03 40.88
C ALA A 22 -16.35 -9.35 39.44
N LEU A 23 -17.16 -10.13 38.69
CA LEU A 23 -16.97 -10.37 37.25
C LEU A 23 -17.42 -9.19 36.39
N GLY A 24 -18.27 -8.28 36.91
CA GLY A 24 -18.72 -7.05 36.26
C GLY A 24 -17.79 -5.85 36.43
N ALA A 25 -16.73 -5.95 37.22
CA ALA A 25 -15.62 -5.00 37.24
C ALA A 25 -14.70 -5.27 36.03
N ASN A 26 -15.26 -5.26 34.81
CA ASN A 26 -14.49 -5.21 33.58
C ASN A 26 -13.62 -3.97 33.64
N ALA A 27 -12.36 -4.15 33.99
CA ALA A 27 -11.31 -3.24 33.59
C ALA A 27 -11.60 -2.93 32.12
N LYS A 28 -11.90 -1.68 31.77
CA LYS A 28 -12.00 -1.22 30.38
C LYS A 28 -10.74 -1.73 29.70
N GLN A 29 -10.87 -2.87 29.02
CA GLN A 29 -9.78 -3.46 28.27
C GLN A 29 -9.39 -2.35 27.28
N LYS A 30 -8.24 -1.70 27.50
CA LYS A 30 -7.73 -0.67 26.59
C LYS A 30 -7.68 -1.36 25.23
N VAL A 31 -8.57 -0.98 24.33
CA VAL A 31 -8.55 -1.49 22.95
C VAL A 31 -7.16 -1.17 22.43
N GLN A 32 -6.35 -2.19 22.27
CA GLN A 32 -4.97 -2.01 21.82
C GLN A 32 -5.02 -1.65 20.34
N ILE A 33 -4.66 -0.38 20.02
CA ILE A 33 -4.62 0.12 18.66
C ILE A 33 -3.59 -0.68 17.87
N THR A 34 -4.02 -1.32 16.78
CA THR A 34 -3.16 -2.16 15.93
C THR A 34 -2.10 -1.34 15.19
N PRO A 35 -0.99 -1.96 14.73
CA PRO A 35 -0.02 -1.28 13.89
C PRO A 35 -0.64 -0.68 12.62
N ALA A 36 -1.59 -1.37 11.98
CA ALA A 36 -2.33 -0.85 10.82
C ALA A 36 -3.12 0.43 11.17
N GLN A 37 -3.88 0.41 12.27
CA GLN A 37 -4.63 1.60 12.73
C GLN A 37 -3.71 2.78 13.02
N LYS A 38 -2.52 2.54 13.62
CA LYS A 38 -1.52 3.60 13.85
C LYS A 38 -1.01 4.17 12.53
N LEU A 39 -0.79 3.33 11.51
CA LEU A 39 -0.39 3.80 10.19
C LEU A 39 -1.49 4.62 9.54
N ILE A 40 -2.75 4.19 9.58
CA ILE A 40 -3.89 4.93 9.04
C ILE A 40 -3.97 6.34 9.66
N GLU A 41 -3.89 6.46 10.99
CA GLU A 41 -3.94 7.77 11.65
C GLU A 41 -2.71 8.65 11.31
N ARG A 42 -1.54 8.02 11.16
CA ARG A 42 -0.34 8.70 10.69
C ARG A 42 -0.49 9.22 9.26
N LEU A 43 -1.02 8.40 8.34
CA LEU A 43 -1.29 8.80 6.96
C LEU A 43 -2.27 9.95 6.88
N LYS A 44 -3.36 9.93 7.65
CA LYS A 44 -4.31 11.06 7.76
C LYS A 44 -3.64 12.35 8.25
N THR A 45 -2.69 12.23 9.17
CA THR A 45 -1.94 13.38 9.69
C THR A 45 -0.97 13.93 8.66
N LEU A 46 -0.25 13.05 7.95
CA LEU A 46 0.70 13.43 6.90
C LEU A 46 -0.02 14.05 5.69
N GLN A 47 -1.17 13.50 5.29
CA GLN A 47 -2.00 14.03 4.20
C GLN A 47 -2.41 15.49 4.39
N LYS A 48 -2.59 15.95 5.66
CA LYS A 48 -2.85 17.36 5.98
C LYS A 48 -1.63 18.26 5.79
N ARG A 49 -0.43 17.69 5.75
CA ARG A 49 0.84 18.42 5.57
C ARG A 49 1.25 18.51 4.10
N GLY A 50 0.84 17.55 3.28
CA GLY A 50 1.16 17.47 1.86
C GLY A 50 1.06 16.04 1.34
N VAL A 51 1.28 15.88 0.06
CA VAL A 51 1.30 14.59 -0.65
C VAL A 51 2.68 13.97 -0.50
N MET A 52 2.75 12.69 -0.13
CA MET A 52 4.02 11.97 -0.03
C MET A 52 4.49 11.50 -1.41
N PHE A 53 5.78 11.67 -1.71
CA PHE A 53 6.41 11.09 -2.89
C PHE A 53 6.79 9.63 -2.63
N GLY A 54 6.39 8.75 -3.51
CA GLY A 54 6.71 7.32 -3.48
C GLY A 54 7.44 6.88 -4.75
N HIS A 55 8.25 5.84 -4.63
CA HIS A 55 8.92 5.22 -5.76
C HIS A 55 9.03 3.70 -5.55
N GLN A 56 8.63 2.95 -6.56
CA GLN A 56 8.70 1.49 -6.55
C GLN A 56 10.16 1.03 -6.60
N ASP A 57 10.50 0.07 -5.75
CA ASP A 57 11.80 -0.59 -5.65
C ASP A 57 13.01 0.33 -5.46
N ALA A 58 12.77 1.56 -5.02
CA ALA A 58 13.72 2.67 -4.95
C ALA A 58 15.00 2.41 -4.13
N LEU A 59 15.03 1.37 -3.30
CA LEU A 59 16.18 1.01 -2.45
C LEU A 59 16.81 -0.34 -2.83
N PHE A 60 16.37 -0.92 -3.93
CA PHE A 60 16.88 -2.23 -4.36
C PHE A 60 17.72 -2.13 -5.61
N TYR A 61 17.34 -1.27 -6.53
CA TYR A 61 18.03 -1.01 -7.78
C TYR A 61 17.59 0.35 -8.37
N GLY A 62 18.31 0.81 -9.38
CA GLY A 62 18.01 1.99 -10.18
C GLY A 62 18.50 1.81 -11.60
N THR A 63 18.52 2.88 -12.38
CA THR A 63 18.85 2.85 -13.81
C THR A 63 20.24 2.27 -14.12
N THR A 64 21.22 2.44 -13.22
CA THR A 64 22.64 2.08 -13.45
C THR A 64 23.25 1.23 -12.34
N TRP A 65 22.45 0.82 -11.35
CA TRP A 65 22.95 0.12 -10.16
C TRP A 65 21.92 -0.90 -9.64
N LYS A 66 22.39 -1.87 -8.86
CA LYS A 66 21.55 -2.83 -8.12
C LYS A 66 22.22 -3.28 -6.85
N TRP A 67 21.40 -3.51 -5.81
CA TRP A 67 21.80 -4.11 -4.54
C TRP A 67 22.80 -3.30 -3.71
N GLU A 68 22.90 -1.99 -3.96
CA GLU A 68 23.72 -1.10 -3.13
C GLU A 68 22.91 -0.61 -1.92
N TYR A 69 23.47 -0.81 -0.74
CA TYR A 69 22.76 -0.46 0.51
C TYR A 69 22.57 1.08 0.60
N GLU A 70 21.33 1.48 0.91
CA GLU A 70 20.93 2.89 1.04
C GLU A 70 21.13 3.74 -0.22
N ARG A 71 21.37 3.18 -1.37
CA ARG A 71 21.34 3.92 -2.62
C ARG A 71 19.92 4.06 -3.15
N SER A 72 19.64 5.16 -3.85
CA SER A 72 18.37 5.42 -4.53
C SER A 72 18.58 6.47 -5.61
N ASP A 73 18.06 6.24 -6.82
CA ASP A 73 18.08 7.25 -7.90
C ASP A 73 17.42 8.56 -7.43
N VAL A 74 16.36 8.48 -6.62
CA VAL A 74 15.71 9.66 -6.02
C VAL A 74 16.69 10.43 -5.16
N ASN A 75 17.46 9.73 -4.29
CA ASN A 75 18.45 10.36 -3.43
C ASN A 75 19.63 10.93 -4.24
N ASP A 76 20.07 10.22 -5.26
CA ASP A 76 21.15 10.67 -6.16
C ASP A 76 20.75 11.95 -6.92
N VAL A 77 19.44 12.15 -7.18
CA VAL A 77 18.94 13.38 -7.83
C VAL A 77 18.73 14.52 -6.85
N CYS A 78 18.08 14.32 -5.70
CA CYS A 78 17.63 15.44 -4.85
C CYS A 78 18.18 15.45 -3.42
N GLY A 79 19.00 14.48 -3.03
CA GLY A 79 19.60 14.38 -1.69
C GLY A 79 18.63 13.90 -0.60
N ASP A 80 17.43 13.40 -0.96
CA ASP A 80 16.47 12.83 -0.04
C ASP A 80 15.89 11.53 -0.61
N TYR A 81 15.25 10.74 0.23
CA TYR A 81 14.66 9.45 -0.15
C TYR A 81 13.15 9.59 -0.34
N PRO A 82 12.52 8.72 -1.16
CA PRO A 82 11.06 8.71 -1.23
C PRO A 82 10.46 8.50 0.15
N ALA A 83 9.35 9.17 0.42
CA ALA A 83 8.59 9.00 1.65
C ALA A 83 7.94 7.62 1.72
N VAL A 84 7.50 7.11 0.56
CA VAL A 84 6.85 5.81 0.41
C VAL A 84 7.74 4.90 -0.45
N LEU A 85 8.18 3.80 0.12
CA LEU A 85 8.91 2.74 -0.59
C LEU A 85 7.92 1.70 -1.10
N GLY A 86 7.85 1.54 -2.42
CA GLY A 86 7.14 0.42 -3.05
C GLY A 86 8.01 -0.84 -3.06
N CYS A 87 7.38 -1.99 -2.86
CA CYS A 87 8.01 -3.31 -2.93
C CYS A 87 7.08 -4.27 -3.67
N GLU A 88 7.65 -5.31 -4.29
CA GLU A 88 6.94 -6.32 -5.06
C GLU A 88 7.19 -7.73 -4.52
N LEU A 89 6.14 -8.54 -4.36
CA LEU A 89 6.25 -9.89 -3.79
C LEU A 89 6.09 -11.05 -4.80
N GLY A 90 5.84 -10.77 -6.07
CA GLY A 90 5.69 -11.84 -7.08
C GLY A 90 6.84 -12.83 -7.07
N GLY A 91 6.53 -14.13 -7.02
CA GLY A 91 7.49 -15.23 -6.85
C GLY A 91 7.65 -15.73 -5.42
N LEU A 92 7.24 -14.95 -4.40
CA LEU A 92 7.23 -15.39 -3.00
C LEU A 92 6.33 -16.62 -2.80
N GLU A 93 5.18 -16.61 -3.46
CA GLU A 93 4.21 -17.70 -3.41
C GLU A 93 4.76 -19.02 -3.95
N LEU A 94 5.73 -18.98 -4.84
CA LEU A 94 6.42 -20.17 -5.35
C LEU A 94 7.48 -20.69 -4.37
N GLY A 95 7.87 -19.88 -3.38
CA GLY A 95 8.96 -20.18 -2.46
C GLY A 95 10.33 -19.84 -3.02
N ASN A 96 10.39 -18.94 -4.00
CA ASN A 96 11.64 -18.41 -4.52
C ASN A 96 12.37 -17.58 -3.45
N ASP A 97 13.67 -17.43 -3.58
CA ASP A 97 14.51 -16.59 -2.72
C ASP A 97 14.53 -15.10 -3.15
N LYS A 98 14.00 -14.79 -4.34
CA LYS A 98 13.91 -13.46 -4.95
C LYS A 98 12.58 -13.27 -5.68
N ASN A 99 12.15 -12.01 -5.79
CA ASN A 99 10.94 -11.66 -6.51
C ASN A 99 11.15 -11.67 -8.04
N LEU A 100 10.09 -11.37 -8.78
CA LEU A 100 10.07 -11.34 -10.25
C LEU A 100 11.05 -10.31 -10.87
N ASP A 101 11.41 -9.24 -10.13
CA ASP A 101 12.39 -8.22 -10.53
C ASP A 101 13.83 -8.58 -10.08
N GLY A 102 14.02 -9.78 -9.54
CA GLY A 102 15.29 -10.28 -9.09
C GLY A 102 15.73 -9.80 -7.70
N VAL A 103 14.87 -9.09 -6.96
CA VAL A 103 15.17 -8.60 -5.59
C VAL A 103 15.16 -9.77 -4.59
N PRO A 104 16.26 -10.08 -3.91
CA PRO A 104 16.26 -11.08 -2.85
C PRO A 104 15.35 -10.65 -1.68
N PHE A 105 14.46 -11.54 -1.25
CA PHE A 105 13.49 -11.23 -0.18
C PHE A 105 14.14 -10.86 1.16
N ASP A 106 15.31 -11.40 1.45
CA ASP A 106 16.07 -11.01 2.65
C ASP A 106 16.59 -9.57 2.57
N LYS A 107 17.11 -9.15 1.41
CA LYS A 107 17.51 -7.75 1.18
C LYS A 107 16.29 -6.81 1.23
N MET A 108 15.18 -7.24 0.63
CA MET A 108 13.92 -6.48 0.70
C MET A 108 13.50 -6.27 2.16
N ARG A 109 13.48 -7.32 2.97
CA ARG A 109 13.14 -7.24 4.41
C ARG A 109 14.07 -6.26 5.15
N GLN A 110 15.38 -6.35 4.93
CA GLN A 110 16.37 -5.45 5.54
C GLN A 110 16.10 -3.98 5.20
N GLN A 111 15.85 -3.67 3.92
CA GLN A 111 15.58 -2.30 3.47
C GLN A 111 14.20 -1.79 3.95
N ILE A 112 13.19 -2.64 4.02
CA ILE A 112 11.88 -2.29 4.62
C ILE A 112 12.07 -1.87 6.08
N ILE A 113 12.82 -2.66 6.87
CA ILE A 113 13.09 -2.36 8.28
C ILE A 113 13.86 -1.04 8.40
N ALA A 114 14.95 -0.87 7.65
CA ALA A 114 15.76 0.34 7.67
C ALA A 114 14.96 1.60 7.24
N HIS A 115 14.15 1.48 6.19
CA HIS A 115 13.31 2.58 5.72
C HIS A 115 12.24 2.98 6.76
N HIS A 116 11.60 1.98 7.38
CA HIS A 116 10.63 2.20 8.45
C HIS A 116 11.26 2.87 9.68
N GLN A 117 12.44 2.42 10.13
CA GLN A 117 13.18 3.01 11.25
C GLN A 117 13.50 4.49 11.03
N LYS A 118 13.76 4.87 9.78
CA LYS A 118 13.99 6.26 9.36
C LYS A 118 12.69 7.04 9.12
N GLY A 119 11.55 6.49 9.50
CA GLY A 119 10.24 7.13 9.41
C GLY A 119 9.54 6.98 8.06
N GLY A 120 10.09 6.21 7.12
CA GLY A 120 9.45 5.94 5.84
C GLY A 120 8.17 5.08 5.95
N ILE A 121 7.36 5.13 4.91
CA ILE A 121 6.14 4.33 4.72
C ILE A 121 6.45 3.23 3.71
N ILE A 122 5.80 2.10 3.83
CA ILE A 122 5.96 0.95 2.95
C ILE A 122 4.63 0.65 2.25
N THR A 123 4.67 0.46 0.94
CA THR A 123 3.57 -0.14 0.17
C THR A 123 4.07 -1.38 -0.55
N ILE A 124 3.24 -2.41 -0.65
CA ILE A 124 3.63 -3.71 -1.18
C ILE A 124 2.59 -4.18 -2.17
N SER A 125 2.99 -4.40 -3.42
CA SER A 125 2.21 -5.08 -4.47
C SER A 125 2.52 -6.56 -4.52
N TRP A 126 1.66 -7.33 -5.19
CA TRP A 126 1.84 -8.77 -5.34
C TRP A 126 1.37 -9.23 -6.73
N HIS A 127 2.29 -9.31 -7.67
CA HIS A 127 2.07 -9.88 -9.00
C HIS A 127 2.17 -11.40 -8.93
N THR A 128 1.10 -12.02 -8.45
CA THR A 128 1.02 -13.46 -8.19
C THR A 128 1.06 -14.27 -9.48
N TYR A 129 1.87 -15.32 -9.52
CA TYR A 129 1.88 -16.27 -10.62
C TYR A 129 0.49 -16.90 -10.83
N ASN A 130 0.20 -17.33 -12.06
CA ASN A 130 -1.07 -17.98 -12.37
C ASN A 130 -1.11 -19.37 -11.69
N PRO A 131 -2.08 -19.65 -10.82
CA PRO A 131 -2.11 -20.90 -10.04
C PRO A 131 -2.40 -22.13 -10.88
N VAL A 132 -3.02 -21.99 -12.06
CA VAL A 132 -3.40 -23.10 -12.94
C VAL A 132 -2.23 -23.47 -13.86
N THR A 133 -1.57 -22.46 -14.46
CA THR A 133 -0.53 -22.70 -15.46
C THR A 133 0.89 -22.68 -14.88
N GLY A 134 1.08 -22.08 -13.71
CA GLY A 134 2.40 -21.88 -13.11
C GLY A 134 3.25 -20.81 -13.79
N LYS A 135 2.69 -20.07 -14.76
CA LYS A 135 3.35 -18.94 -15.43
C LYS A 135 3.12 -17.66 -14.65
N ASP A 136 3.69 -16.55 -15.12
CA ASP A 136 3.61 -15.23 -14.46
C ASP A 136 2.18 -14.66 -14.36
N ALA A 137 2.06 -13.48 -13.76
CA ALA A 137 0.79 -12.79 -13.54
C ALA A 137 0.05 -12.43 -14.84
N TRP A 138 0.80 -12.21 -15.93
CA TRP A 138 0.26 -11.83 -17.24
C TRP A 138 -0.23 -13.02 -18.07
N ASN A 139 0.03 -14.25 -17.62
CA ASN A 139 -0.57 -15.42 -18.26
C ASN A 139 -2.03 -15.57 -17.82
N THR A 140 -2.94 -15.28 -18.73
CA THR A 140 -4.40 -15.30 -18.51
C THR A 140 -5.06 -16.62 -18.89
N ASP A 141 -4.28 -17.65 -19.23
CA ASP A 141 -4.81 -18.97 -19.61
C ASP A 141 -5.43 -19.69 -18.39
N GLY A 142 -6.47 -20.43 -18.64
CA GLY A 142 -7.21 -21.18 -17.63
C GLY A 142 -8.18 -20.30 -16.83
N ASP A 143 -9.06 -20.95 -16.08
CA ASP A 143 -10.01 -20.29 -15.18
C ASP A 143 -9.40 -20.20 -13.76
N ALA A 144 -8.39 -19.34 -13.64
CA ALA A 144 -7.52 -19.30 -12.48
C ALA A 144 -8.25 -18.79 -11.22
N VAL A 145 -9.12 -17.78 -11.35
CA VAL A 145 -9.87 -17.25 -10.20
C VAL A 145 -10.84 -18.29 -9.67
N THR A 146 -11.65 -18.93 -10.51
CA THR A 146 -12.54 -20.02 -10.08
C THR A 146 -11.76 -21.18 -9.46
N ALA A 147 -10.58 -21.49 -10.00
CA ALA A 147 -9.76 -22.61 -9.52
C ALA A 147 -9.26 -22.41 -8.07
N VAL A 148 -9.05 -21.17 -7.61
CA VAL A 148 -8.55 -20.88 -6.26
C VAL A 148 -9.63 -20.53 -5.24
N LEU A 149 -10.86 -20.24 -5.69
CA LEU A 149 -12.00 -20.00 -4.82
C LEU A 149 -12.51 -21.30 -4.17
N PRO A 150 -13.27 -21.24 -3.06
CA PRO A 150 -13.79 -22.42 -2.38
C PRO A 150 -14.53 -23.38 -3.33
N GLY A 151 -14.12 -24.64 -3.35
CA GLY A 151 -14.59 -25.67 -4.26
C GLY A 151 -13.77 -25.80 -5.55
N GLY A 152 -12.83 -24.90 -5.81
CA GLY A 152 -11.93 -24.97 -6.96
C GLY A 152 -10.78 -25.98 -6.76
N LYS A 153 -10.16 -26.39 -7.86
CA LYS A 153 -9.11 -27.44 -7.88
C LYS A 153 -7.75 -26.99 -7.32
N GLU A 154 -7.50 -25.68 -7.23
CA GLU A 154 -6.24 -25.09 -6.78
C GLU A 154 -6.32 -24.43 -5.39
N VAL A 155 -7.38 -24.69 -4.64
CA VAL A 155 -7.59 -24.13 -3.27
C VAL A 155 -6.41 -24.44 -2.36
N ALA A 156 -5.90 -25.68 -2.35
CA ALA A 156 -4.75 -26.05 -1.52
C ALA A 156 -3.47 -25.27 -1.89
N LYS A 157 -3.26 -25.00 -3.18
CA LYS A 157 -2.16 -24.19 -3.66
C LYS A 157 -2.28 -22.73 -3.17
N MET A 158 -3.47 -22.13 -3.26
CA MET A 158 -3.72 -20.78 -2.78
C MET A 158 -3.53 -20.69 -1.25
N GLN A 159 -3.94 -21.69 -0.50
CA GLN A 159 -3.68 -21.77 0.95
C GLN A 159 -2.19 -21.78 1.27
N LEU A 160 -1.39 -22.55 0.53
CA LEU A 160 0.06 -22.55 0.66
C LEU A 160 0.66 -21.17 0.33
N TRP A 161 0.18 -20.53 -0.73
CA TRP A 161 0.62 -19.19 -1.14
C TRP A 161 0.30 -18.14 -0.08
N HIS A 162 -0.91 -18.17 0.47
CA HIS A 162 -1.29 -17.32 1.59
C HIS A 162 -0.43 -17.56 2.84
N ALA A 163 -0.07 -18.83 3.14
CA ALA A 163 0.81 -19.12 4.26
C ALA A 163 2.21 -18.52 4.09
N ARG A 164 2.80 -18.60 2.89
CA ARG A 164 4.08 -17.96 2.56
C ARG A 164 4.00 -16.45 2.63
N LEU A 165 2.92 -15.86 2.10
CA LEU A 165 2.65 -14.43 2.19
C LEU A 165 2.55 -13.97 3.65
N ALA A 166 1.77 -14.68 4.47
CA ALA A 166 1.62 -14.39 5.88
C ALA A 166 2.96 -14.51 6.65
N GLN A 167 3.77 -15.52 6.34
CA GLN A 167 5.11 -15.68 6.91
C GLN A 167 6.01 -14.49 6.60
N PHE A 168 6.07 -14.04 5.35
CA PHE A 168 6.89 -12.88 4.98
C PHE A 168 6.40 -11.60 5.65
N LEU A 169 5.11 -11.26 5.51
CA LEU A 169 4.52 -10.04 6.07
C LEU A 169 4.58 -10.03 7.61
N GLY A 170 4.42 -11.18 8.25
CA GLY A 170 4.56 -11.35 9.70
C GLY A 170 6.01 -11.27 10.20
N SER A 171 6.99 -11.48 9.30
CA SER A 171 8.41 -11.34 9.60
C SER A 171 8.90 -9.89 9.61
N LEU A 172 8.10 -8.95 9.09
CA LEU A 172 8.43 -7.53 9.06
C LEU A 172 8.29 -6.94 10.47
N LYS A 173 9.36 -6.97 11.23
CA LYS A 173 9.41 -6.48 12.62
C LYS A 173 10.58 -5.53 12.81
N ASP A 174 10.35 -4.51 13.64
CA ASP A 174 11.42 -3.62 14.09
C ASP A 174 12.34 -4.30 15.12
N GLU A 175 13.39 -3.62 15.55
CA GLU A 175 14.38 -4.12 16.53
C GLU A 175 13.76 -4.52 17.88
N ARG A 176 12.57 -4.00 18.20
CA ARG A 176 11.82 -4.33 19.42
C ARG A 176 10.81 -5.45 19.20
N GLY A 177 10.84 -6.11 18.05
CA GLY A 177 9.91 -7.17 17.69
C GLY A 177 8.49 -6.69 17.35
N ARG A 178 8.26 -5.38 17.20
CA ARG A 178 6.96 -4.83 16.87
C ARG A 178 6.73 -4.94 15.36
N ALA A 179 5.53 -5.38 14.98
CA ALA A 179 5.17 -5.50 13.58
C ALA A 179 5.23 -4.14 12.86
N ILE A 180 5.92 -4.10 11.72
CA ILE A 180 6.00 -2.93 10.84
C ILE A 180 4.71 -2.87 10.03
N PRO A 181 3.95 -1.77 10.10
CA PRO A 181 2.75 -1.62 9.31
C PRO A 181 3.10 -1.32 7.85
N VAL A 182 2.37 -1.96 6.93
CA VAL A 182 2.54 -1.81 5.49
C VAL A 182 1.20 -1.57 4.81
N ILE A 183 1.19 -0.81 3.72
CA ILE A 183 0.05 -0.70 2.81
C ILE A 183 0.16 -1.88 1.85
N PHE A 184 -0.74 -2.86 1.96
CA PHE A 184 -0.75 -4.05 1.11
C PHE A 184 -1.77 -3.89 -0.01
N ARG A 185 -1.33 -4.08 -1.23
CA ARG A 185 -2.06 -3.82 -2.47
C ARG A 185 -2.06 -5.07 -3.37
N PRO A 186 -2.79 -6.13 -2.96
CA PRO A 186 -2.96 -7.32 -3.80
C PRO A 186 -3.98 -7.08 -4.91
N TRP A 187 -3.92 -7.87 -5.97
CA TRP A 187 -4.96 -7.96 -7.02
C TRP A 187 -5.28 -6.62 -7.69
N HIS A 188 -4.28 -5.76 -7.84
CA HIS A 188 -4.41 -4.44 -8.45
C HIS A 188 -4.74 -4.53 -9.94
N GLU A 189 -5.16 -3.42 -10.53
CA GLU A 189 -5.47 -3.29 -11.95
C GLU A 189 -6.52 -4.28 -12.48
N MET A 190 -7.41 -4.77 -11.63
CA MET A 190 -8.44 -5.74 -11.97
C MET A 190 -9.42 -5.25 -13.05
N SER A 191 -9.53 -3.95 -13.25
CA SER A 191 -10.33 -3.36 -14.33
C SER A 191 -9.70 -3.54 -15.71
N GLY A 192 -8.40 -3.89 -15.78
CA GLY A 192 -7.69 -4.31 -16.99
C GLY A 192 -7.87 -5.80 -17.30
N ALA A 193 -7.33 -6.21 -18.46
CA ALA A 193 -7.50 -7.59 -18.98
C ALA A 193 -6.19 -8.39 -19.02
N TRP A 194 -5.10 -7.84 -18.51
CA TRP A 194 -3.75 -8.41 -18.67
C TRP A 194 -3.31 -9.31 -17.52
N PHE A 195 -3.95 -9.28 -16.37
CA PHE A 195 -3.68 -10.20 -15.27
C PHE A 195 -4.72 -11.32 -15.21
N TRP A 196 -4.34 -12.48 -14.67
CA TRP A 196 -5.25 -13.62 -14.54
C TRP A 196 -6.43 -13.37 -13.58
N TRP A 197 -6.40 -12.29 -12.80
CA TRP A 197 -7.51 -11.80 -11.97
C TRP A 197 -8.24 -10.59 -12.58
N GLY A 198 -7.98 -10.28 -13.85
CA GLY A 198 -8.53 -9.12 -14.55
C GLY A 198 -9.98 -9.31 -15.02
N ASN A 199 -10.52 -8.25 -15.59
CA ASN A 199 -11.95 -8.13 -15.94
C ASN A 199 -12.45 -9.08 -17.05
N LYS A 200 -11.55 -9.71 -17.81
CA LYS A 200 -11.90 -10.74 -18.79
C LYS A 200 -11.74 -12.17 -18.25
N GLN A 201 -11.11 -12.33 -17.10
CA GLN A 201 -10.78 -13.61 -16.50
C GLN A 201 -11.70 -13.96 -15.33
N CYS A 202 -12.39 -12.97 -14.76
CA CYS A 202 -13.35 -13.22 -13.68
C CYS A 202 -14.47 -12.17 -13.62
N THR A 203 -15.56 -12.53 -12.99
CA THR A 203 -16.64 -11.59 -12.69
C THR A 203 -16.26 -10.68 -11.51
N PRO A 204 -16.95 -9.52 -11.33
CA PRO A 204 -16.77 -8.69 -10.15
C PRO A 204 -16.95 -9.45 -8.83
N GLU A 205 -17.93 -10.38 -8.77
CA GLU A 205 -18.21 -11.18 -7.57
C GLU A 205 -17.07 -12.16 -7.27
N GLN A 206 -16.50 -12.80 -8.29
CA GLN A 206 -15.34 -13.69 -8.16
C GLN A 206 -14.10 -12.92 -7.70
N TYR A 207 -13.85 -11.74 -8.26
CA TYR A 207 -12.76 -10.88 -7.78
C TYR A 207 -12.92 -10.45 -6.32
N LYS A 208 -14.14 -10.00 -5.94
CA LYS A 208 -14.42 -9.64 -4.55
C LYS A 208 -14.21 -10.82 -3.60
N ALA A 209 -14.62 -12.02 -4.03
CA ALA A 209 -14.38 -13.24 -3.26
C ALA A 209 -12.88 -13.54 -3.12
N LEU A 210 -12.07 -13.37 -4.18
CA LEU A 210 -10.62 -13.54 -4.16
C LEU A 210 -9.95 -12.55 -3.20
N PHE A 211 -10.35 -11.28 -3.25
CA PHE A 211 -9.83 -10.24 -2.34
C PHE A 211 -10.17 -10.57 -0.88
N CYS A 212 -11.43 -10.90 -0.59
CA CYS A 212 -11.89 -11.29 0.75
C CYS A 212 -11.19 -12.57 1.25
N LEU A 213 -10.94 -13.54 0.37
CA LEU A 213 -10.21 -14.77 0.70
C LEU A 213 -8.80 -14.45 1.19
N THR A 214 -8.11 -13.55 0.48
CA THR A 214 -6.75 -13.12 0.86
C THR A 214 -6.77 -12.32 2.17
N PHE A 215 -7.73 -11.39 2.32
CA PHE A 215 -7.91 -10.62 3.56
C PHE A 215 -8.11 -11.54 4.77
N ASN A 216 -9.02 -12.49 4.67
CA ASN A 216 -9.33 -13.43 5.75
C ASN A 216 -8.13 -14.32 6.07
N ALA A 217 -7.41 -14.82 5.07
CA ALA A 217 -6.21 -15.63 5.28
C ALA A 217 -5.12 -14.87 6.08
N MET A 218 -4.93 -13.58 5.83
CA MET A 218 -3.99 -12.75 6.59
C MET A 218 -4.51 -12.46 8.01
N ALA A 219 -5.80 -12.24 8.17
CA ALA A 219 -6.43 -12.06 9.48
C ALA A 219 -6.36 -13.35 10.32
N ASP A 220 -6.65 -14.51 9.75
CA ASP A 220 -6.55 -15.82 10.40
C ASP A 220 -5.11 -16.17 10.80
N ALA A 221 -4.12 -15.69 10.05
CA ALA A 221 -2.71 -15.77 10.41
C ALA A 221 -2.31 -14.78 11.53
N GLY A 222 -3.23 -13.97 12.05
CA GLY A 222 -3.02 -13.03 13.16
C GLY A 222 -2.29 -11.74 12.74
N LEU A 223 -2.23 -11.40 11.46
CA LEU A 223 -1.60 -10.17 11.00
C LEU A 223 -2.48 -8.96 11.33
N THR A 224 -1.93 -7.99 12.06
CA THR A 224 -2.59 -6.75 12.47
C THR A 224 -1.91 -5.50 11.93
N ASN A 225 -0.97 -5.69 11.01
CA ASN A 225 -0.10 -4.65 10.47
C ASN A 225 -0.40 -4.27 9.01
N LEU A 226 -1.44 -4.82 8.40
CA LEU A 226 -1.79 -4.56 7.01
C LEU A 226 -2.85 -3.47 6.90
N VAL A 227 -2.54 -2.43 6.12
CA VAL A 227 -3.47 -1.41 5.61
C VAL A 227 -3.80 -1.81 4.18
N TRP A 228 -5.06 -2.06 3.89
CA TRP A 228 -5.48 -2.67 2.62
C TRP A 228 -5.79 -1.63 1.56
N SER A 229 -5.19 -1.79 0.38
CA SER A 229 -5.40 -0.91 -0.76
C SER A 229 -6.11 -1.64 -1.91
N TYR A 230 -7.12 -0.97 -2.46
CA TYR A 230 -7.82 -1.34 -3.68
C TYR A 230 -7.40 -0.37 -4.77
N SER A 231 -6.91 -0.84 -5.92
CA SER A 231 -6.44 0.03 -7.00
C SER A 231 -6.75 -0.55 -8.38
N PRO A 232 -7.84 -0.12 -9.01
CA PRO A 232 -8.09 -0.41 -10.41
C PRO A 232 -7.11 0.35 -11.32
N ASN A 233 -6.94 -0.13 -12.54
CA ASN A 233 -6.32 0.66 -13.61
C ASN A 233 -7.30 1.72 -14.11
N VAL A 234 -6.77 2.88 -14.47
CA VAL A 234 -7.56 4.00 -15.01
C VAL A 234 -8.34 3.61 -16.27
N LYS A 235 -9.54 4.16 -16.41
CA LYS A 235 -10.33 4.11 -17.63
C LYS A 235 -10.65 5.52 -18.14
N ALA A 236 -10.63 5.71 -19.45
CA ALA A 236 -11.05 6.96 -20.04
C ALA A 236 -12.53 7.26 -19.71
N ASN A 237 -12.82 8.47 -19.24
CA ASN A 237 -14.16 8.89 -18.80
C ASN A 237 -14.75 7.96 -17.74
N ASP A 238 -13.93 7.56 -16.76
CA ASP A 238 -14.36 6.67 -15.70
C ASP A 238 -15.48 7.30 -14.85
N THR A 239 -16.34 6.43 -14.32
CA THR A 239 -17.46 6.79 -13.46
C THR A 239 -17.33 6.13 -12.10
N PRO A 240 -17.98 6.67 -11.03
CA PRO A 240 -17.98 5.99 -9.73
C PRO A 240 -18.48 4.54 -9.81
N GLU A 241 -19.52 4.28 -10.61
CA GLU A 241 -20.10 2.93 -10.78
C GLU A 241 -19.07 1.95 -11.36
N HIS A 242 -18.30 2.39 -12.35
CA HIS A 242 -17.25 1.57 -12.94
C HIS A 242 -16.07 1.41 -11.98
N TYR A 243 -15.55 2.49 -11.37
CA TYR A 243 -14.46 2.45 -10.40
C TYR A 243 -14.75 1.46 -9.26
N PHE A 244 -15.98 1.46 -8.72
CA PHE A 244 -16.40 0.59 -7.62
C PHE A 244 -16.97 -0.77 -8.04
N SER A 245 -16.99 -1.11 -9.34
CA SER A 245 -17.58 -2.38 -9.80
C SER A 245 -16.95 -3.62 -9.16
N TYR A 246 -15.64 -3.61 -8.94
CA TYR A 246 -14.88 -4.68 -8.30
C TYR A 246 -14.61 -4.42 -6.81
N TYR A 247 -15.11 -3.34 -6.23
CA TYR A 247 -14.81 -2.95 -4.85
C TYR A 247 -15.34 -3.96 -3.83
N PRO A 248 -14.47 -4.56 -2.99
CA PRO A 248 -14.90 -5.62 -2.06
C PRO A 248 -15.69 -5.10 -0.85
N GLY A 249 -15.71 -3.78 -0.65
CA GLY A 249 -16.44 -3.12 0.42
C GLY A 249 -15.56 -2.47 1.49
N ASP A 250 -16.16 -1.57 2.25
CA ASP A 250 -15.49 -0.72 3.23
C ASP A 250 -14.82 -1.49 4.37
N ALA A 251 -15.29 -2.69 4.68
CA ALA A 251 -14.71 -3.53 5.73
C ALA A 251 -13.33 -4.10 5.33
N PHE A 252 -13.02 -4.15 4.04
CA PHE A 252 -11.84 -4.79 3.49
C PHE A 252 -10.81 -3.81 2.93
N VAL A 253 -11.14 -2.53 2.78
CA VAL A 253 -10.29 -1.53 2.13
C VAL A 253 -10.13 -0.29 3.00
N ASP A 254 -8.89 0.15 3.18
CA ASP A 254 -8.52 1.36 3.91
C ASP A 254 -8.13 2.51 2.97
N VAL A 255 -7.48 2.17 1.84
CA VAL A 255 -6.94 3.10 0.84
C VAL A 255 -7.57 2.83 -0.52
N LEU A 256 -8.20 3.84 -1.09
CA LEU A 256 -8.64 3.84 -2.48
C LEU A 256 -7.47 4.28 -3.36
N GLY A 257 -7.12 3.49 -4.34
CA GLY A 257 -6.00 3.75 -5.25
C GLY A 257 -6.45 3.75 -6.71
N VAL A 258 -5.58 4.23 -7.56
CA VAL A 258 -5.68 4.08 -9.01
C VAL A 258 -4.29 4.03 -9.62
N ASP A 259 -4.13 3.25 -10.67
CA ASP A 259 -2.89 3.13 -11.42
C ASP A 259 -3.07 3.83 -12.77
N VAL A 260 -2.23 4.86 -13.05
CA VAL A 260 -2.36 5.73 -14.24
C VAL A 260 -1.00 5.94 -14.87
N TYR A 261 -0.85 5.50 -16.11
CA TYR A 261 0.37 5.72 -16.90
C TYR A 261 0.11 6.65 -18.08
N GLN A 262 1.09 7.50 -18.40
CA GLN A 262 1.02 8.36 -19.55
C GLN A 262 1.42 7.60 -20.82
N PHE A 263 0.42 7.17 -21.59
CA PHE A 263 0.60 6.57 -22.93
C PHE A 263 0.28 7.53 -24.07
N LYS A 264 -0.32 8.69 -23.74
CA LYS A 264 -0.75 9.75 -24.69
C LYS A 264 -0.21 11.10 -24.24
N GLY A 265 -0.77 12.19 -24.77
CA GLY A 265 -0.39 13.53 -24.35
C GLY A 265 -0.61 13.82 -22.87
N SER A 266 0.12 14.81 -22.34
CA SER A 266 0.06 15.19 -20.92
C SER A 266 -1.34 15.61 -20.48
N GLU A 267 -2.12 16.24 -21.36
CA GLU A 267 -3.49 16.66 -21.08
C GLU A 267 -4.39 15.46 -20.76
N VAL A 268 -4.23 14.35 -21.49
CA VAL A 268 -5.01 13.11 -21.26
C VAL A 268 -4.66 12.51 -19.92
N PHE A 269 -3.36 12.45 -19.59
CA PHE A 269 -2.90 11.95 -18.29
C PHE A 269 -3.44 12.79 -17.13
N ILE A 270 -3.36 14.13 -17.26
CA ILE A 270 -3.87 15.07 -16.25
C ILE A 270 -5.38 14.88 -16.07
N GLU A 271 -6.14 14.84 -17.16
CA GLU A 271 -7.59 14.66 -17.13
C GLU A 271 -7.99 13.34 -16.45
N GLN A 272 -7.33 12.23 -16.83
CA GLN A 272 -7.55 10.92 -16.23
C GLN A 272 -7.26 10.93 -14.74
N CYS A 273 -6.08 11.40 -14.31
CA CYS A 273 -5.73 11.49 -12.90
C CYS A 273 -6.74 12.35 -12.11
N GLN A 274 -7.11 13.53 -12.63
CA GLN A 274 -8.05 14.42 -11.95
C GLN A 274 -9.45 13.82 -11.84
N ASN A 275 -9.90 13.07 -12.84
CA ASN A 275 -11.18 12.38 -12.79
C ASN A 275 -11.19 11.32 -11.69
N GLU A 276 -10.17 10.45 -11.65
CA GLU A 276 -10.02 9.41 -10.64
C GLU A 276 -9.86 10.01 -9.22
N MET A 277 -9.06 11.06 -9.09
CA MET A 277 -8.93 11.77 -7.82
C MET A 277 -10.27 12.32 -7.32
N ARG A 278 -11.11 12.82 -8.21
CA ARG A 278 -12.46 13.32 -7.85
C ARG A 278 -13.35 12.19 -7.35
N ILE A 279 -13.37 11.04 -8.04
CA ILE A 279 -14.14 9.85 -7.64
C ILE A 279 -13.68 9.40 -6.26
N MET A 280 -12.39 9.16 -6.09
CA MET A 280 -11.80 8.68 -4.84
C MET A 280 -11.99 9.66 -3.69
N ALA A 281 -11.68 10.95 -3.88
CA ALA A 281 -11.78 11.96 -2.83
C ALA A 281 -13.22 12.15 -2.34
N THR A 282 -14.21 12.10 -3.26
CA THR A 282 -15.62 12.18 -2.92
C THR A 282 -16.04 11.02 -2.02
N TYR A 283 -15.69 9.80 -2.40
CA TYR A 283 -16.00 8.59 -1.61
C TYR A 283 -15.23 8.58 -0.28
N ALA A 284 -13.92 8.85 -0.32
CA ALA A 284 -13.06 8.86 0.85
C ALA A 284 -13.54 9.83 1.93
N LYS A 285 -14.00 11.01 1.55
CA LYS A 285 -14.58 11.99 2.48
C LYS A 285 -15.81 11.45 3.20
N LYS A 286 -16.72 10.80 2.46
CA LYS A 286 -17.98 10.25 3.00
C LYS A 286 -17.72 9.01 3.88
N HIS A 287 -16.81 8.14 3.48
CA HIS A 287 -16.55 6.83 4.08
C HIS A 287 -15.30 6.82 4.98
N LYS A 288 -14.66 7.98 5.22
CA LYS A 288 -13.46 8.18 6.06
C LYS A 288 -12.26 7.31 5.62
N LYS A 289 -12.15 7.07 4.30
CA LYS A 289 -11.04 6.34 3.69
C LYS A 289 -9.88 7.27 3.35
N LEU A 290 -8.72 6.69 3.11
CA LEU A 290 -7.59 7.35 2.46
C LEU A 290 -7.69 7.13 0.94
N TYR A 291 -6.95 7.93 0.16
CA TYR A 291 -6.81 7.71 -1.28
C TYR A 291 -5.42 8.09 -1.76
N ALA A 292 -4.96 7.50 -2.86
CA ALA A 292 -3.62 7.68 -3.41
C ALA A 292 -3.59 7.43 -4.92
N LEU A 293 -2.59 7.99 -5.59
CA LEU A 293 -2.15 7.54 -6.91
C LEU A 293 -1.14 6.42 -6.66
N THR A 294 -1.64 5.18 -6.74
CA THR A 294 -0.93 3.98 -6.28
C THR A 294 0.15 3.50 -7.22
N GLU A 295 -0.01 3.81 -8.52
CA GLU A 295 1.04 3.76 -9.52
C GLU A 295 0.87 4.91 -10.50
N ALA A 296 1.98 5.47 -10.93
CA ALA A 296 2.02 6.44 -12.01
C ALA A 296 3.36 6.38 -12.74
N GLY A 297 3.36 6.89 -13.96
CA GLY A 297 4.60 7.03 -14.69
C GLY A 297 4.42 7.50 -16.12
N TYR A 298 5.52 8.01 -16.66
CA TYR A 298 5.72 8.22 -18.07
C TYR A 298 7.00 7.51 -18.48
N ARG A 299 6.88 6.49 -19.31
CA ARG A 299 8.00 5.62 -19.70
C ARG A 299 9.20 6.45 -20.15
N ASN A 300 10.34 6.26 -19.48
CA ASN A 300 11.59 7.02 -19.61
C ASN A 300 11.51 8.52 -19.30
N THR A 301 10.35 9.06 -19.01
CA THR A 301 10.13 10.49 -18.69
C THR A 301 10.86 11.41 -19.67
N PRO A 302 10.57 11.36 -20.98
CA PRO A 302 11.32 12.11 -22.00
C PRO A 302 11.07 13.62 -21.93
N ASP A 303 9.96 14.06 -21.30
CA ASP A 303 9.69 15.49 -21.07
C ASP A 303 10.53 15.98 -19.89
N ALA A 304 11.42 16.93 -20.16
CA ALA A 304 12.31 17.51 -19.16
C ALA A 304 11.60 18.27 -18.02
N GLN A 305 10.33 18.62 -18.21
CA GLN A 305 9.51 19.36 -17.23
C GLN A 305 8.31 18.53 -16.71
N TRP A 306 8.30 17.23 -16.93
CA TRP A 306 7.16 16.37 -16.66
C TRP A 306 6.63 16.47 -15.22
N TYR A 307 7.49 16.60 -14.25
CA TYR A 307 7.06 16.68 -12.84
C TYR A 307 6.29 17.97 -12.57
N SER A 308 6.79 19.11 -13.02
CA SER A 308 6.15 20.40 -12.78
C SER A 308 5.01 20.69 -13.73
N SER A 309 5.10 20.25 -15.01
CA SER A 309 4.11 20.55 -16.06
C SER A 309 3.01 19.51 -16.19
N THR A 310 3.20 18.29 -15.69
CA THR A 310 2.25 17.17 -15.87
C THR A 310 1.85 16.53 -14.55
N LEU A 311 2.81 16.01 -13.76
CA LEU A 311 2.49 15.30 -12.53
C LEU A 311 1.84 16.18 -11.46
N LEU A 312 2.37 17.38 -11.21
CA LEU A 312 1.78 18.31 -10.24
C LEU A 312 0.40 18.81 -10.68
N PRO A 313 0.17 19.21 -11.94
CA PRO A 313 -1.18 19.50 -12.44
C PRO A 313 -2.15 18.33 -12.32
N ALA A 314 -1.70 17.07 -12.51
CA ALA A 314 -2.55 15.88 -12.43
C ALA A 314 -3.19 15.67 -11.04
N ILE A 315 -2.55 16.15 -9.96
CA ILE A 315 -3.06 16.06 -8.60
C ILE A 315 -3.52 17.40 -8.02
N LYS A 316 -3.48 18.47 -8.82
CA LYS A 316 -3.80 19.83 -8.36
C LYS A 316 -5.25 19.91 -7.85
N GLY A 317 -5.41 20.47 -6.65
CA GLY A 317 -6.73 20.61 -6.01
C GLY A 317 -7.16 19.38 -5.20
N PHE A 318 -6.37 18.32 -5.20
CA PHE A 318 -6.57 17.11 -4.42
C PHE A 318 -5.44 16.92 -3.39
N ALA A 319 -5.69 16.07 -2.40
CA ALA A 319 -4.72 15.72 -1.39
C ALA A 319 -4.64 14.19 -1.24
N PRO A 320 -4.15 13.46 -2.26
CA PRO A 320 -3.90 12.04 -2.08
C PRO A 320 -2.86 11.82 -0.98
N SER A 321 -2.93 10.69 -0.29
CA SER A 321 -1.96 10.35 0.75
C SER A 321 -0.54 10.26 0.19
N TYR A 322 -0.42 9.69 -1.01
CA TYR A 322 0.84 9.61 -1.74
C TYR A 322 0.60 9.53 -3.25
N VAL A 323 1.67 9.79 -3.99
CA VAL A 323 1.84 9.47 -5.40
C VAL A 323 3.05 8.54 -5.50
N LEU A 324 2.89 7.36 -6.08
CA LEU A 324 3.98 6.42 -6.28
C LEU A 324 4.32 6.33 -7.78
N LEU A 325 5.56 6.64 -8.11
CA LEU A 325 6.08 6.36 -9.45
C LEU A 325 6.58 4.93 -9.53
N TRP A 326 6.34 4.28 -10.70
CA TRP A 326 6.81 2.93 -10.91
C TRP A 326 8.34 2.88 -11.00
N ARG A 327 8.89 1.68 -11.02
CA ARG A 327 10.31 1.38 -10.89
C ARG A 327 11.22 2.03 -11.96
N ASN A 328 12.49 2.12 -11.64
CA ASN A 328 13.57 2.31 -12.60
C ASN A 328 14.27 0.96 -12.80
N ALA A 329 13.99 0.27 -13.90
CA ALA A 329 14.53 -1.06 -14.14
C ALA A 329 16.03 -1.02 -14.49
N TRP A 330 16.82 -1.83 -13.81
CA TRP A 330 18.27 -1.95 -14.06
C TRP A 330 18.59 -2.79 -15.31
N ASP A 331 17.66 -3.61 -15.74
CA ASP A 331 17.81 -4.60 -16.82
C ASP A 331 16.93 -4.32 -18.05
N GLN A 332 16.09 -3.29 -18.00
CA GLN A 332 15.19 -2.88 -19.08
C GLN A 332 15.22 -1.36 -19.22
N ALA A 333 16.06 -0.87 -20.12
CA ALA A 333 16.31 0.58 -20.26
C ALA A 333 15.05 1.42 -20.56
N GLU A 334 14.02 0.81 -21.14
CA GLU A 334 12.73 1.44 -21.44
C GLU A 334 11.73 1.40 -20.27
N GLU A 335 12.02 0.66 -19.19
CA GLU A 335 11.14 0.52 -18.02
C GLU A 335 11.57 1.43 -16.85
N ASN A 336 11.77 2.72 -17.14
CA ASN A 336 12.27 3.71 -16.17
C ASN A 336 11.27 4.84 -15.99
N PHE A 337 10.59 4.90 -14.84
CA PHE A 337 9.49 5.83 -14.58
C PHE A 337 9.82 6.91 -13.53
N GLY A 338 10.77 6.66 -12.65
CA GLY A 338 11.22 7.59 -11.62
C GLY A 338 12.32 8.56 -12.09
N PRO A 339 12.72 9.54 -11.26
CA PRO A 339 13.86 10.39 -11.52
C PRO A 339 15.16 9.59 -11.45
N ALA A 340 16.15 9.97 -12.27
CA ALA A 340 17.52 9.48 -12.18
C ALA A 340 18.49 10.58 -12.64
N PRO A 341 19.76 10.57 -12.18
CA PRO A 341 20.70 11.67 -12.43
C PRO A 341 20.94 11.98 -13.91
N GLU A 342 20.95 10.97 -14.76
CA GLU A 342 21.20 11.05 -16.20
C GLU A 342 19.98 11.48 -17.03
N LYS A 343 18.78 11.51 -16.42
CA LYS A 343 17.55 11.87 -17.14
C LYS A 343 17.40 13.38 -17.32
N SER A 344 16.85 13.79 -18.47
CA SER A 344 16.57 15.21 -18.79
C SER A 344 15.68 15.89 -17.75
N CYS A 345 14.77 15.14 -17.14
CA CYS A 345 13.83 15.62 -16.12
C CYS A 345 14.44 15.76 -14.70
N ALA A 346 15.71 15.40 -14.48
CA ALA A 346 16.35 15.45 -13.17
C ALA A 346 16.36 16.86 -12.55
N ASN A 347 16.58 17.90 -13.36
CA ASN A 347 16.58 19.28 -12.87
C ASN A 347 15.17 19.74 -12.45
N ASP A 348 14.14 19.35 -13.17
CA ASP A 348 12.76 19.64 -12.83
C ASP A 348 12.36 18.94 -11.52
N PHE A 349 12.80 17.70 -11.33
CA PHE A 349 12.58 16.98 -10.07
C PHE A 349 13.29 17.67 -8.88
N ARG A 350 14.55 18.11 -9.05
CA ARG A 350 15.25 18.90 -8.02
C ARG A 350 14.50 20.18 -7.67
N LYS A 351 13.95 20.87 -8.68
CA LYS A 351 13.16 22.08 -8.49
C LYS A 351 11.91 21.81 -7.65
N ILE A 352 11.07 20.84 -8.02
CA ILE A 352 9.85 20.53 -7.27
C ILE A 352 10.14 20.02 -5.84
N HIS A 353 11.26 19.28 -5.65
CA HIS A 353 11.72 18.90 -4.32
C HIS A 353 12.06 20.13 -3.47
N LYS A 354 12.86 21.05 -3.99
CA LYS A 354 13.26 22.30 -3.32
C LYS A 354 12.08 23.21 -2.99
N GLU A 355 11.06 23.22 -3.84
CA GLU A 355 9.82 23.97 -3.66
C GLU A 355 8.88 23.32 -2.63
N GLY A 356 9.17 22.10 -2.19
CA GLY A 356 8.36 21.35 -1.22
C GLY A 356 7.03 20.86 -1.80
N ALA A 357 6.98 20.55 -3.10
CA ALA A 357 5.77 20.09 -3.77
C ALA A 357 5.27 18.74 -3.22
N PHE A 358 6.19 17.89 -2.74
CA PHE A 358 5.90 16.62 -2.08
C PHE A 358 6.62 16.54 -0.73
N LEU A 359 6.12 15.65 0.13
CA LEU A 359 6.81 15.22 1.35
C LEU A 359 7.76 14.07 1.00
N PHE A 360 9.00 14.19 1.44
CA PHE A 360 10.04 13.15 1.33
C PHE A 360 10.34 12.53 2.70
N ARG A 361 11.13 11.46 2.75
CA ARG A 361 11.39 10.70 3.98
C ARG A 361 11.91 11.56 5.14
N SER A 362 12.84 12.48 4.87
CA SER A 362 13.42 13.37 5.89
C SER A 362 12.34 14.18 6.63
N GLN A 363 11.25 14.53 5.95
CA GLN A 363 10.17 15.33 6.48
C GLN A 363 9.14 14.52 7.30
N LEU A 364 9.19 13.18 7.26
CA LEU A 364 8.22 12.32 7.95
C LEU A 364 8.55 12.13 9.44
N GLN A 365 9.80 12.35 9.86
CA GLN A 365 10.25 12.15 11.24
C GLN A 365 9.83 13.27 12.19
N CYS A 366 9.48 14.45 11.68
CA CYS A 366 9.03 15.57 12.49
C CYS A 366 7.58 15.34 12.95
N ALA A 367 7.39 14.80 14.17
CA ALA A 367 6.18 15.08 14.90
C ALA A 367 6.05 16.62 15.07
N PRO A 368 4.83 17.20 15.13
CA PRO A 368 4.66 18.61 15.42
C PRO A 368 5.00 18.87 16.90
N THR A 369 6.26 18.83 17.27
CA THR A 369 6.75 19.36 18.53
C THR A 369 6.95 20.85 18.33
N LYS A 370 6.49 21.66 19.31
CA LYS A 370 6.51 23.13 19.32
C LYS A 370 7.88 23.79 19.09
N GLY A 371 8.85 23.11 18.47
CA GLY A 371 10.22 23.59 18.24
C GLY A 371 10.73 23.45 16.80
N CYS A 372 10.02 22.78 15.90
CA CYS A 372 10.56 22.49 14.55
C CYS A 372 10.30 23.59 13.50
N TRP A 373 9.71 24.72 13.87
CA TRP A 373 9.33 25.82 12.96
C TRP A 373 10.38 26.92 12.83
N MET A 374 11.61 26.74 13.33
CA MET A 374 12.58 27.84 13.39
C MET A 374 13.81 27.70 12.48
N VAL A 375 13.73 27.00 11.35
CA VAL A 375 14.88 26.92 10.40
C VAL A 375 14.59 27.51 9.01
N SER A 376 13.45 28.11 8.72
CA SER A 376 13.22 28.68 7.39
C SER A 376 12.86 30.19 7.33
N LYS A 377 13.21 30.97 8.34
CA LYS A 377 13.08 32.44 8.23
C LYS A 377 14.37 33.16 8.66
N LYS A 378 15.48 32.95 7.96
CA LYS A 378 16.60 33.91 7.89
C LYS A 378 17.15 33.95 6.49
N GLY A 379 16.63 34.85 5.69
CA GLY A 379 17.13 35.12 4.34
C GLY A 379 16.30 36.16 3.62
N LYS A 380 15.98 37.28 4.31
CA LYS A 380 15.68 38.54 3.65
C LYS A 380 16.29 39.65 4.48
N LYS A 381 17.46 40.06 4.11
CA LYS A 381 17.94 41.44 4.07
C LYS A 381 18.80 41.57 2.86
#